data_111ec6a27b0cf1067cbfca9f714b5573
#
_entry.id   111ec6a27b0cf1067cbfca9f714b5573
#
_cell.length_a   1.000
_cell.length_b   1.000
_cell.length_c   1.000
_cell.angle_alpha   90.00
_cell.angle_beta   90.00
_cell.angle_gamma   90.00
#
_symmetry.space_group_name_H-M   'P 1'
#
loop_
_entity.id
_entity.type
_entity.pdbx_description
1 polymer ?
#
loop_
_entity_poly.entity_id
_entity_poly.type
_entity_poly.pdbx_seq_one_letter_code
_entity_poly.pdbx_strand_id
1 'polypeptide(L)' 'MPYDQTLDLSSFKEVIDFQNTRISVGVYSYNGAPKKLQVTRENQIDGNWSFTKLGRMSKEEAQGVVPIMIKAIEAM' A
#
# COMPACT_ATOMS: atom_id res chain seq x y z
N MET A 1 12.25 -19.85 3.22
CA MET A 1 11.96 -20.02 1.79
C MET A 1 12.00 -18.68 1.08
N PRO A 2 12.53 -18.61 -0.13
CA PRO A 2 12.51 -17.37 -0.87
C PRO A 2 11.06 -16.96 -1.21
N TYR A 3 10.83 -15.66 -1.19
CA TYR A 3 9.54 -15.09 -1.57
C TYR A 3 9.32 -15.29 -3.09
N ASP A 4 8.16 -15.80 -3.45
CA ASP A 4 7.78 -15.99 -4.84
C ASP A 4 6.64 -15.04 -5.20
N GLN A 5 6.93 -14.03 -6.02
CA GLN A 5 5.96 -13.02 -6.42
C GLN A 5 4.74 -13.60 -7.14
N THR A 6 4.91 -14.73 -7.81
CA THR A 6 3.79 -15.36 -8.54
C THR A 6 2.73 -15.91 -7.61
N LEU A 7 3.06 -16.14 -6.34
CA LEU A 7 2.14 -16.65 -5.33
C LEU A 7 1.44 -15.52 -4.56
N ASP A 8 1.83 -14.26 -4.78
CA ASP A 8 1.26 -13.10 -4.10
C ASP A 8 0.18 -12.50 -4.97
N LEU A 9 -1.08 -12.67 -4.54
CA LEU A 9 -2.23 -12.21 -5.28
C LEU A 9 -2.80 -10.94 -4.67
N SER A 10 -2.97 -9.91 -5.50
CA SER A 10 -3.58 -8.66 -5.09
C SER A 10 -5.04 -8.64 -5.50
N SER A 11 -5.95 -8.51 -4.53
CA SER A 11 -7.38 -8.40 -4.79
C SER A 11 -7.88 -6.96 -4.71
N PHE A 12 -7.06 -6.05 -4.22
CA PHE A 12 -7.38 -4.64 -4.12
C PHE A 12 -6.07 -3.85 -4.08
N LYS A 13 -6.02 -2.75 -4.81
CA LYS A 13 -4.89 -1.83 -4.71
C LYS A 13 -5.32 -0.44 -5.16
N GLU A 14 -5.09 0.55 -4.32
CA GLU A 14 -5.25 1.95 -4.67
C GLU A 14 -4.02 2.73 -4.22
N VAL A 15 -3.63 3.71 -5.03
CA VAL A 15 -2.49 4.58 -4.76
C VAL A 15 -2.99 6.00 -4.68
N ILE A 16 -2.55 6.73 -3.66
CA ILE A 16 -2.86 8.15 -3.56
C ILE A 16 -1.55 8.93 -3.62
N ASP A 17 -1.50 9.91 -4.53
CA ASP A 17 -0.32 10.74 -4.75
C ASP A 17 -0.38 12.00 -3.89
N PHE A 18 0.72 12.27 -3.23
CA PHE A 18 1.00 13.54 -2.59
C PHE A 18 2.18 14.16 -3.34
N GLN A 19 2.62 15.33 -2.96
CA GLN A 19 3.60 16.09 -3.75
C GLN A 19 4.85 15.28 -4.15
N ASN A 20 5.63 14.80 -3.20
CA ASN A 20 6.84 14.01 -3.47
C ASN A 20 6.79 12.62 -2.83
N THR A 21 5.61 12.19 -2.47
CA THR A 21 5.40 10.90 -1.84
C THR A 21 4.08 10.32 -2.35
N ARG A 22 3.98 9.01 -2.35
CA ARG A 22 2.71 8.35 -2.62
C ARG A 22 2.53 7.20 -1.65
N ILE A 23 1.28 6.95 -1.30
CA ILE A 23 0.93 5.89 -0.36
C ILE A 23 0.01 4.92 -1.08
N SER A 24 0.35 3.65 -1.01
CA SER A 24 -0.44 2.58 -1.63
C SER A 24 -1.12 1.76 -0.54
N VAL A 25 -2.40 1.45 -0.76
CA VAL A 25 -3.16 0.55 0.10
C VAL A 25 -3.52 -0.66 -0.74
N GLY A 26 -3.15 -1.84 -0.28
CA GLY A 26 -3.43 -3.07 -1.01
C GLY A 26 -3.88 -4.20 -0.10
N VAL A 27 -4.60 -5.14 -0.67
CA VAL A 27 -4.99 -6.38 0.00
C VAL A 27 -4.34 -7.52 -0.76
N TYR A 28 -3.55 -8.32 -0.06
CA TYR A 28 -2.76 -9.39 -0.65
C TYR A 28 -3.02 -10.71 0.05
N SER A 29 -2.96 -11.78 -0.74
CA SER A 29 -3.00 -13.15 -0.25
C SER A 29 -1.81 -13.90 -0.85
N TYR A 30 -0.91 -14.36 -0.01
CA TYR A 30 0.29 -15.09 -0.47
C TYR A 30 0.04 -16.60 -0.36
N ASN A 31 0.15 -17.28 -1.50
CA ASN A 31 0.03 -18.75 -1.60
C ASN A 31 -1.23 -19.29 -0.90
N GLY A 32 -2.37 -18.63 -1.12
CA GLY A 32 -3.65 -19.05 -0.56
C GLY A 32 -3.84 -18.72 0.92
N ALA A 33 -2.92 -17.97 1.52
CA ALA A 33 -3.05 -17.56 2.92
C ALA A 33 -4.21 -16.56 3.10
N PRO A 34 -4.67 -16.32 4.32
CA PRO A 34 -5.68 -15.31 4.58
C PRO A 34 -5.26 -13.93 4.05
N LYS A 35 -6.22 -13.17 3.56
CA LYS A 35 -5.96 -11.84 3.03
C LYS A 35 -5.44 -10.90 4.10
N LYS A 36 -4.44 -10.09 3.73
CA LYS A 36 -3.84 -9.11 4.63
C LYS A 36 -3.81 -7.75 3.96
N LEU A 37 -4.03 -6.71 4.75
CA LEU A 37 -3.95 -5.34 4.28
C LEU A 37 -2.52 -4.84 4.43
N GLN A 38 -2.02 -4.18 3.39
CA GLN A 38 -0.69 -3.58 3.39
C GLN A 38 -0.77 -2.12 2.99
N VAL A 39 -0.11 -1.27 3.75
CA VAL A 39 0.02 0.16 3.43
C VAL A 39 1.51 0.46 3.26
N THR A 40 1.88 0.99 2.11
CA THR A 40 3.27 1.27 1.79
C THR A 40 3.44 2.72 1.34
N ARG A 41 4.65 3.24 1.54
CA ARG A 41 5.01 4.59 1.11
C ARG A 41 6.16 4.51 0.13
N GLU A 42 6.10 5.35 -0.90
CA GLU A 42 7.21 5.59 -1.81
C GLU A 42 7.50 7.08 -1.87
N ASN A 43 8.77 7.44 -1.83
CA ASN A 43 9.21 8.82 -2.00
C ASN A 43 9.86 8.99 -3.37
N GLN A 44 9.66 10.16 -3.97
CA GLN A 44 10.32 10.51 -5.22
C GLN A 44 11.68 11.15 -4.91
N ILE A 45 12.74 10.52 -5.43
CA ILE A 45 14.12 11.00 -5.28
C ILE A 45 14.72 11.03 -6.68
N ASP A 46 15.16 12.21 -7.12
CA ASP A 46 15.77 12.43 -8.44
C ASP A 46 14.92 11.85 -9.57
N GLY A 47 13.62 12.04 -9.49
CA GLY A 47 12.67 11.56 -10.51
C GLY A 47 12.31 10.09 -10.40
N ASN A 48 12.87 9.36 -9.45
CA ASN A 48 12.59 7.94 -9.26
C ASN A 48 11.82 7.69 -7.97
N TRP A 49 10.91 6.70 -8.00
CA TRP A 49 10.16 6.29 -6.83
C TRP A 49 10.91 5.19 -6.09
N SER A 50 11.06 5.38 -4.77
CA SER A 50 11.72 4.42 -3.89
C SER A 50 10.86 4.10 -2.70
N PHE A 51 10.78 2.83 -2.33
CA PHE A 51 10.09 2.42 -1.12
C PHE A 51 10.81 2.95 0.11
N THR A 52 10.01 3.35 1.10
CA THR A 52 10.52 3.79 2.40
C THR A 52 9.55 3.34 3.48
N LYS A 53 9.93 3.52 4.73
CA LYS A 53 9.02 3.22 5.84
C LYS A 53 7.80 4.12 5.77
N LEU A 54 6.61 3.55 5.98
CA LEU A 54 5.40 4.35 6.10
C LEU A 54 5.52 5.36 7.23
N GLY A 55 5.99 4.92 8.41
CA GLY A 55 6.22 5.78 9.54
C GLY A 55 4.97 6.56 9.95
N ARG A 56 5.19 7.85 10.23
CA ARG A 56 4.10 8.74 10.62
C ARG A 56 3.46 9.35 9.39
N MET A 57 2.15 9.57 9.44
CA MET A 57 1.42 10.26 8.39
C MET A 57 1.00 11.64 8.88
N SER A 58 1.05 12.61 7.98
CA SER A 58 0.46 13.91 8.23
C SER A 58 -1.06 13.78 8.27
N LYS A 59 -1.73 14.82 8.77
CA LYS A 59 -3.20 14.85 8.78
C LYS A 59 -3.77 14.70 7.37
N GLU A 60 -3.18 15.39 6.40
CA GLU A 60 -3.59 15.33 5.00
C GLU A 60 -3.44 13.91 4.45
N GLU A 61 -2.31 13.27 4.72
CA GLU A 61 -2.07 11.90 4.29
C GLU A 61 -3.08 10.95 4.92
N ALA A 62 -3.32 11.07 6.21
CA ALA A 62 -4.27 10.22 6.92
C ALA A 62 -5.70 10.41 6.39
N GLN A 63 -6.09 11.65 6.12
CA GLN A 63 -7.42 11.95 5.56
C GLN A 63 -7.63 11.30 4.20
N GLY A 64 -6.58 11.18 3.39
CA GLY A 64 -6.66 10.51 2.10
C GLY A 64 -6.60 8.99 2.20
N VAL A 65 -5.78 8.48 3.10
CA VAL A 65 -5.50 7.03 3.20
C VAL A 65 -6.61 6.28 3.94
N VAL A 66 -7.16 6.84 5.01
CA VAL A 66 -8.16 6.14 5.83
C VAL A 66 -9.39 5.71 5.04
N PRO A 67 -10.00 6.56 4.17
CA PRO A 67 -11.15 6.10 3.37
C PRO A 67 -10.79 4.93 2.44
N ILE A 68 -9.56 4.90 1.93
CA ILE A 68 -9.11 3.81 1.07
C ILE A 68 -8.93 2.53 1.88
N MET A 69 -8.43 2.65 3.11
CA MET A 69 -8.31 1.50 4.02
C MET A 69 -9.68 0.88 4.32
N ILE A 70 -10.71 1.71 4.48
CA ILE A 70 -12.08 1.22 4.69
C ILE A 70 -12.55 0.41 3.48
N LYS A 71 -12.31 0.94 2.27
CA LYS A 71 -12.64 0.20 1.03
C LYS A 71 -11.89 -1.13 0.96
N ALA A 72 -10.62 -1.13 1.34
CA ALA A 72 -9.80 -2.33 1.32
C ALA A 72 -10.35 -3.39 2.28
N ILE A 73 -10.77 -2.98 3.47
CA ILE A 73 -11.38 -3.88 4.44
C ILE A 73 -12.65 -4.51 3.87
N GLU A 74 -13.46 -3.74 3.17
CA GLU A 74 -14.67 -4.27 2.54
C GLU A 74 -14.35 -5.30 1.45
N ALA A 75 -13.19 -5.20 0.82
CA ALA A 75 -12.72 -6.15 -0.18
C ALA A 75 -12.07 -7.41 0.43
N MET A 76 -11.88 -7.41 1.70
CA MET A 76 -11.33 -8.57 2.41
C MET A 76 -12.48 -9.49 2.84
#